data_e36d4db99cf119e3890837b5e68f410f
#
_entry.id   e36d4db99cf119e3890837b5e68f410f
#
_cell.length_a   1.000
_cell.length_b   1.000
_cell.length_c   1.000
_cell.angle_alpha   90.00
_cell.angle_beta   90.00
_cell.angle_gamma   90.00
#
_symmetry.space_group_name_H-M   'P 1'
#
loop_
_entity.id
_entity.type
_entity.pdbx_description
1 polymer ?
#
loop_
_entity_poly.entity_id
_entity_poly.type
_entity_poly.pdbx_seq_one_letter_code
_entity_poly.pdbx_strand_id
1 'polypeptide(L)'
;MNNAQWYSSIAKVAAFATLTLGIVFAGAADAQTPKSNPYNLIDPARVSVGTMGDSRPYAFVDKNGEFSGFDIELFLDVARRMGFNKDQVTFTGQDFSALIPSVANGRFDVAVAAIGTTEPRKKTVDFSDGYLAGYLSIITADEKIKTEADLAGKRLGVVQGTLQEIFATKNFTKSDLVKFPDNNAAISALNNGTIDAHFFDYEAAKQQAERYKTLRIAINVPSFDAPAGFVVQKGNNAFREALNKGLREAMQDGTWKRLHEKWFPGTPMPDQYLPRS
;
A
#
# COMPACT_ATOMS: atom_id res chain seq x y z
N MET A 1 65.78 -68.05 -2.63
CA MET A 1 66.50 -68.83 -3.64
C MET A 1 66.31 -68.13 -4.96
N ASN A 2 67.42 -67.60 -5.40
CA ASN A 2 67.95 -67.48 -6.76
C ASN A 2 67.16 -66.62 -7.76
N ASN A 3 67.83 -65.58 -8.09
CA ASN A 3 68.82 -65.37 -9.20
C ASN A 3 68.08 -65.00 -10.50
N ALA A 4 68.37 -64.03 -11.18
CA ALA A 4 69.50 -63.31 -11.70
C ALA A 4 69.12 -62.82 -13.11
N GLN A 5 69.37 -61.55 -13.34
CA GLN A 5 70.25 -61.03 -14.42
C GLN A 5 70.00 -61.53 -15.86
N TRP A 6 69.88 -60.60 -16.83
CA TRP A 6 70.96 -60.12 -17.69
C TRP A 6 70.44 -59.29 -18.91
N TYR A 7 71.13 -58.16 -19.11
CA TYR A 7 71.49 -57.40 -20.33
C TYR A 7 70.41 -56.84 -21.32
N SER A 8 70.42 -55.59 -21.38
CA SER A 8 70.95 -54.56 -22.31
C SER A 8 70.56 -54.70 -23.79
N SER A 9 70.01 -53.64 -24.32
CA SER A 9 70.45 -53.05 -25.60
C SER A 9 69.77 -51.74 -25.84
N ILE A 10 70.59 -50.80 -26.22
CA ILE A 10 70.36 -49.39 -26.57
C ILE A 10 69.57 -49.28 -27.88
N ALA A 11 68.55 -48.46 -27.93
CA ALA A 11 68.12 -47.81 -29.16
C ALA A 11 67.61 -46.43 -28.85
N LYS A 12 68.29 -45.41 -29.37
CA LYS A 12 67.94 -44.04 -29.41
C LYS A 12 66.72 -43.83 -30.33
N VAL A 13 65.69 -43.31 -29.88
CA VAL A 13 64.64 -42.65 -30.75
C VAL A 13 64.26 -41.29 -30.20
N ALA A 14 64.24 -40.36 -31.10
CA ALA A 14 64.12 -38.92 -30.89
C ALA A 14 62.84 -38.53 -30.16
N ALA A 15 62.98 -37.58 -29.24
CA ALA A 15 61.87 -36.91 -28.61
C ALA A 15 61.23 -35.88 -29.57
N PHE A 16 60.00 -36.11 -29.98
CA PHE A 16 59.13 -35.06 -30.50
C PHE A 16 58.32 -34.48 -29.34
N ALA A 17 58.67 -33.26 -28.89
CA ALA A 17 57.91 -32.52 -27.95
C ALA A 17 56.72 -31.87 -28.68
N THR A 18 55.54 -32.46 -28.57
CA THR A 18 54.30 -31.82 -28.93
C THR A 18 53.87 -30.88 -27.80
N LEU A 19 54.07 -29.60 -28.04
CA LEU A 19 53.57 -28.49 -27.17
C LEU A 19 52.05 -28.37 -27.41
N THR A 20 51.23 -29.00 -26.56
CA THR A 20 49.79 -28.76 -26.53
C THR A 20 49.53 -27.44 -25.83
N LEU A 21 49.28 -26.43 -26.65
CA LEU A 21 48.80 -25.11 -26.19
C LEU A 21 47.37 -25.27 -25.62
N GLY A 22 47.26 -25.44 -24.30
CA GLY A 22 45.97 -25.44 -23.60
C GLY A 22 45.37 -24.01 -23.65
N ILE A 23 44.40 -23.84 -24.54
CA ILE A 23 43.55 -22.64 -24.51
C ILE A 23 42.66 -22.79 -23.28
N VAL A 24 43.04 -22.09 -22.19
CA VAL A 24 42.16 -21.86 -21.05
C VAL A 24 41.09 -20.89 -21.52
N PHE A 25 39.92 -21.39 -21.88
CA PHE A 25 38.74 -20.57 -21.96
C PHE A 25 38.43 -20.08 -20.51
N ALA A 26 38.97 -18.92 -20.15
CA ALA A 26 38.45 -18.17 -19.03
C ALA A 26 37.00 -17.79 -19.42
N GLY A 27 36.03 -18.57 -18.95
CA GLY A 27 34.62 -18.15 -18.99
C GLY A 27 34.55 -16.81 -18.34
N ALA A 28 34.29 -15.75 -19.11
CA ALA A 28 33.88 -14.47 -18.58
C ALA A 28 32.60 -14.74 -17.78
N ALA A 29 32.70 -14.83 -16.48
CA ALA A 29 31.56 -14.70 -15.60
C ALA A 29 30.97 -13.34 -15.95
N ASP A 30 29.79 -13.33 -16.57
CA ASP A 30 29.00 -12.11 -16.71
C ASP A 30 28.83 -11.54 -15.29
N ALA A 31 29.68 -10.60 -14.94
CA ALA A 31 29.48 -9.76 -13.78
C ALA A 31 28.23 -8.94 -14.09
N GLN A 32 27.07 -9.44 -13.66
CA GLN A 32 25.83 -8.71 -13.71
C GLN A 32 26.09 -7.37 -13.01
N THR A 33 26.15 -6.30 -13.76
CA THR A 33 26.18 -4.95 -13.22
C THR A 33 25.04 -4.84 -12.22
N PRO A 34 25.30 -4.44 -10.96
CA PRO A 34 24.24 -4.29 -9.98
C PRO A 34 23.12 -3.46 -10.58
N LYS A 35 21.88 -3.97 -10.62
CA LYS A 35 20.74 -3.19 -11.07
C LYS A 35 20.70 -1.92 -10.24
N SER A 36 20.67 -0.77 -10.90
CA SER A 36 20.48 0.51 -10.22
C SER A 36 19.23 0.45 -9.35
N ASN A 37 19.35 0.79 -8.07
CA ASN A 37 18.23 0.88 -7.13
C ASN A 37 18.09 2.32 -6.63
N PRO A 38 17.66 3.25 -7.48
CA PRO A 38 17.62 4.67 -7.14
C PRO A 38 16.62 5.00 -6.03
N TYR A 39 15.68 4.10 -5.76
CA TYR A 39 14.61 4.29 -4.79
C TYR A 39 14.76 3.45 -3.52
N ASN A 40 15.88 2.72 -3.37
CA ASN A 40 16.14 1.81 -2.25
C ASN A 40 14.97 0.82 -2.03
N LEU A 41 14.45 0.24 -3.11
CA LEU A 41 13.39 -0.76 -3.06
C LEU A 41 13.94 -2.11 -2.57
N ILE A 42 13.07 -2.94 -2.03
CA ILE A 42 13.38 -4.31 -1.61
C ILE A 42 13.87 -5.13 -2.83
N ASP A 43 13.16 -5.02 -3.95
CA ASP A 43 13.60 -5.52 -5.26
C ASP A 43 13.75 -4.34 -6.23
N PRO A 44 14.96 -4.05 -6.75
CA PRO A 44 15.16 -2.94 -7.69
C PRO A 44 14.30 -2.99 -8.96
N ALA A 45 13.75 -4.14 -9.31
CA ALA A 45 12.94 -4.34 -10.51
C ALA A 45 11.43 -4.23 -10.26
N ARG A 46 10.99 -4.16 -9.01
CA ARG A 46 9.57 -4.23 -8.63
C ARG A 46 9.27 -3.34 -7.44
N VAL A 47 8.02 -2.88 -7.35
CA VAL A 47 7.50 -2.19 -6.18
C VAL A 47 6.55 -3.11 -5.42
N SER A 48 6.85 -3.39 -4.17
CA SER A 48 5.97 -4.15 -3.27
C SER A 48 5.05 -3.20 -2.49
N VAL A 49 3.75 -3.43 -2.59
CA VAL A 49 2.71 -2.55 -2.05
C VAL A 49 1.84 -3.29 -1.05
N GLY A 50 1.83 -2.83 0.20
CA GLY A 50 0.83 -3.23 1.18
C GLY A 50 -0.45 -2.41 1.03
N THR A 51 -1.62 -3.06 1.03
CA THR A 51 -2.91 -2.37 0.87
C THR A 51 -4.03 -3.11 1.60
N MET A 52 -5.22 -2.52 1.63
CA MET A 52 -6.44 -3.22 2.06
C MET A 52 -7.11 -3.91 0.87
N GLY A 53 -7.93 -4.94 1.14
CA GLY A 53 -8.69 -5.64 0.11
C GLY A 53 -10.20 -5.40 0.18
N ASP A 54 -10.67 -4.55 1.10
CA ASP A 54 -12.09 -4.40 1.45
C ASP A 54 -12.56 -2.95 1.63
N SER A 55 -11.71 -1.98 1.31
CA SER A 55 -11.99 -0.54 1.49
C SER A 55 -12.43 0.12 0.18
N ARG A 56 -13.60 -0.28 -0.34
CA ARG A 56 -14.22 0.39 -1.50
C ARG A 56 -14.72 1.79 -1.10
N PRO A 57 -14.50 2.84 -1.89
CA PRO A 57 -13.92 2.86 -3.26
C PRO A 57 -12.40 3.07 -3.33
N TYR A 58 -11.68 3.04 -2.22
CA TYR A 58 -10.25 3.37 -2.13
C TYR A 58 -9.33 2.25 -2.60
N ALA A 59 -9.33 1.11 -1.89
CA ALA A 59 -8.51 -0.06 -2.18
C ALA A 59 -9.28 -1.35 -1.83
N PHE A 60 -9.64 -2.13 -2.82
CA PHE A 60 -10.44 -3.34 -2.63
C PHE A 60 -10.12 -4.38 -3.70
N VAL A 61 -10.45 -5.64 -3.41
CA VAL A 61 -10.40 -6.71 -4.42
C VAL A 61 -11.73 -6.74 -5.17
N ASP A 62 -11.66 -6.68 -6.49
CA ASP A 62 -12.83 -6.71 -7.37
C ASP A 62 -13.34 -8.15 -7.61
N LYS A 63 -14.39 -8.29 -8.41
CA LYS A 63 -15.00 -9.60 -8.75
C LYS A 63 -14.09 -10.57 -9.51
N ASN A 64 -12.98 -10.05 -10.10
CA ASN A 64 -12.01 -10.84 -10.84
C ASN A 64 -10.82 -11.25 -9.95
N GLY A 65 -10.80 -10.84 -8.68
CA GLY A 65 -9.70 -11.07 -7.77
C GLY A 65 -8.57 -10.04 -7.90
N GLU A 66 -8.77 -8.95 -8.67
CA GLU A 66 -7.78 -7.90 -8.89
C GLU A 66 -7.95 -6.74 -7.90
N PHE A 67 -6.83 -6.16 -7.45
CA PHE A 67 -6.88 -4.92 -6.69
C PHE A 67 -7.35 -3.75 -7.56
N SER A 68 -8.28 -2.96 -7.03
CA SER A 68 -8.95 -1.87 -7.72
C SER A 68 -9.33 -0.77 -6.73
N GLY A 69 -9.65 0.41 -7.24
CA GLY A 69 -10.04 1.57 -6.44
C GLY A 69 -9.21 2.81 -6.75
N PHE A 70 -9.62 3.94 -6.16
CA PHE A 70 -8.97 5.22 -6.37
C PHE A 70 -7.48 5.19 -6.03
N ASP A 71 -7.13 4.67 -4.87
CA ASP A 71 -5.75 4.60 -4.38
C ASP A 71 -4.89 3.70 -5.26
N ILE A 72 -5.45 2.57 -5.69
CA ILE A 72 -4.77 1.60 -6.53
C ILE A 72 -4.46 2.20 -7.90
N GLU A 73 -5.45 2.84 -8.55
CA GLU A 73 -5.27 3.42 -9.87
C GLU A 73 -4.36 4.66 -9.84
N LEU A 74 -4.46 5.49 -8.80
CA LEU A 74 -3.57 6.63 -8.62
C LEU A 74 -2.13 6.18 -8.40
N PHE A 75 -1.91 5.16 -7.54
CA PHE A 75 -0.58 4.62 -7.31
C PHE A 75 0.02 4.00 -8.57
N LEU A 76 -0.76 3.26 -9.35
CA LEU A 76 -0.29 2.68 -10.63
C LEU A 76 0.11 3.77 -11.62
N ASP A 77 -0.62 4.89 -11.70
CA ASP A 77 -0.22 6.02 -12.54
C ASP A 77 1.09 6.67 -12.05
N VAL A 78 1.23 6.87 -10.75
CA VAL A 78 2.47 7.39 -10.13
C VAL A 78 3.65 6.44 -10.38
N ALA A 79 3.47 5.14 -10.18
CA ALA A 79 4.51 4.14 -10.44
C ALA A 79 4.93 4.13 -11.93
N ARG A 80 3.98 4.26 -12.85
CA ARG A 80 4.24 4.38 -14.29
C ARG A 80 5.10 5.62 -14.61
N ARG A 81 4.83 6.76 -13.97
CA ARG A 81 5.65 7.99 -14.11
C ARG A 81 7.07 7.81 -13.57
N MET A 82 7.27 6.90 -12.63
CA MET A 82 8.58 6.52 -12.10
C MET A 82 9.29 5.47 -12.97
N GLY A 83 8.66 4.97 -14.05
CA GLY A 83 9.22 3.99 -14.97
C GLY A 83 8.84 2.54 -14.69
N PHE A 84 7.91 2.25 -13.76
CA PHE A 84 7.43 0.90 -13.49
C PHE A 84 6.16 0.59 -14.30
N ASN A 85 6.14 -0.56 -14.96
CA ASN A 85 4.92 -1.09 -15.58
C ASN A 85 4.01 -1.73 -14.52
N LYS A 86 2.73 -1.95 -14.85
CA LYS A 86 1.76 -2.59 -13.97
C LYS A 86 2.26 -3.94 -13.41
N ASP A 87 2.91 -4.75 -14.25
CA ASP A 87 3.42 -6.07 -13.87
C ASP A 87 4.64 -6.02 -12.93
N GLN A 88 5.22 -4.83 -12.75
CA GLN A 88 6.31 -4.58 -11.80
C GLN A 88 5.80 -4.04 -10.46
N VAL A 89 4.49 -3.87 -10.29
CA VAL A 89 3.84 -3.44 -9.04
C VAL A 89 3.05 -4.61 -8.47
N THR A 90 3.42 -5.06 -7.27
CA THR A 90 2.76 -6.19 -6.62
C THR A 90 1.98 -5.71 -5.40
N PHE A 91 0.66 -5.83 -5.44
CA PHE A 91 -0.20 -5.51 -4.30
C PHE A 91 -0.41 -6.74 -3.42
N THR A 92 -0.38 -6.53 -2.10
CA THR A 92 -0.68 -7.55 -1.09
C THR A 92 -1.65 -6.98 -0.08
N GLY A 93 -2.80 -7.64 0.08
CA GLY A 93 -3.81 -7.26 1.05
C GLY A 93 -3.43 -7.67 2.47
N GLN A 94 -3.68 -6.81 3.43
CA GLN A 94 -3.58 -7.10 4.86
C GLN A 94 -4.43 -6.13 5.68
N ASP A 95 -4.59 -6.43 6.97
CA ASP A 95 -5.31 -5.58 7.91
C ASP A 95 -4.67 -4.19 8.00
N PHE A 96 -5.49 -3.15 8.15
CA PHE A 96 -5.02 -1.77 8.20
C PHE A 96 -3.97 -1.54 9.29
N SER A 97 -4.18 -2.12 10.47
CA SER A 97 -3.26 -1.99 11.62
C SER A 97 -1.85 -2.53 11.36
N ALA A 98 -1.71 -3.45 10.39
CA ALA A 98 -0.43 -4.07 10.03
C ALA A 98 0.32 -3.30 8.91
N LEU A 99 -0.31 -2.37 8.18
CA LEU A 99 0.29 -1.69 7.03
C LEU A 99 1.53 -0.86 7.43
N ILE A 100 1.39 0.05 8.39
CA ILE A 100 2.50 0.90 8.86
C ILE A 100 3.64 0.07 9.44
N PRO A 101 3.39 -0.88 10.38
CA PRO A 101 4.45 -1.79 10.86
C PRO A 101 5.15 -2.57 9.74
N SER A 102 4.41 -3.04 8.74
CA SER A 102 5.00 -3.79 7.61
C SER A 102 5.94 -2.95 6.76
N VAL A 103 5.60 -1.69 6.49
CA VAL A 103 6.50 -0.75 5.80
C VAL A 103 7.70 -0.40 6.67
N ALA A 104 7.49 -0.07 7.94
CA ALA A 104 8.57 0.27 8.88
C ALA A 104 9.62 -0.85 9.01
N ASN A 105 9.18 -2.12 8.94
CA ASN A 105 10.02 -3.30 9.02
C ASN A 105 10.53 -3.81 7.65
N GLY A 106 10.32 -3.06 6.57
CA GLY A 106 10.82 -3.41 5.23
C GLY A 106 10.16 -4.63 4.59
N ARG A 107 8.91 -4.95 4.96
CA ARG A 107 8.12 -6.00 4.27
C ARG A 107 7.48 -5.52 2.99
N PHE A 108 7.20 -4.21 2.90
CA PHE A 108 6.73 -3.52 1.71
C PHE A 108 7.56 -2.26 1.50
N ASP A 109 7.69 -1.87 0.24
CA ASP A 109 8.30 -0.59 -0.14
C ASP A 109 7.38 0.58 0.21
N VAL A 110 6.06 0.36 0.07
CA VAL A 110 5.04 1.39 0.26
C VAL A 110 3.73 0.77 0.78
N ALA A 111 2.95 1.54 1.54
CA ALA A 111 1.55 1.20 1.80
C ALA A 111 0.61 2.24 1.17
N VAL A 112 -0.48 1.74 0.57
CA VAL A 112 -1.45 2.48 -0.23
C VAL A 112 -2.87 2.07 0.19
N ALA A 113 -3.52 2.83 1.06
CA ALA A 113 -4.85 2.52 1.61
C ALA A 113 -5.50 3.73 2.28
N ALA A 114 -5.56 4.88 1.62
CA ALA A 114 -6.10 6.15 2.16
C ALA A 114 -5.57 6.48 3.57
N ILE A 115 -4.28 6.24 3.82
CA ILE A 115 -3.68 6.32 5.15
C ILE A 115 -3.47 7.79 5.53
N GLY A 116 -4.28 8.29 6.46
CA GLY A 116 -4.17 9.65 6.97
C GLY A 116 -2.82 9.94 7.63
N THR A 117 -2.23 11.07 7.29
CA THR A 117 -0.95 11.54 7.80
C THR A 117 -1.13 12.15 9.20
N THR A 118 -0.59 11.50 10.23
CA THR A 118 -0.64 12.01 11.61
C THR A 118 0.75 12.11 12.21
N GLU A 119 0.93 13.03 13.17
CA GLU A 119 2.22 13.19 13.85
C GLU A 119 2.72 11.91 14.58
N PRO A 120 1.86 11.10 15.24
CA PRO A 120 2.32 9.83 15.79
C PRO A 120 2.84 8.86 14.71
N ARG A 121 2.17 8.77 13.54
CA ARG A 121 2.58 7.89 12.44
C ARG A 121 3.88 8.35 11.80
N LYS A 122 4.08 9.67 11.65
CA LYS A 122 5.32 10.27 11.13
C LYS A 122 6.57 9.96 11.97
N LYS A 123 6.41 9.58 13.23
CA LYS A 123 7.55 9.15 14.06
C LYS A 123 8.16 7.83 13.58
N THR A 124 7.35 6.96 12.98
CA THR A 124 7.74 5.59 12.59
C THR A 124 8.01 5.45 11.11
N VAL A 125 7.27 6.19 10.27
CA VAL A 125 7.33 6.13 8.81
C VAL A 125 7.34 7.53 8.21
N ASP A 126 7.63 7.65 6.91
CA ASP A 126 7.43 8.88 6.17
C ASP A 126 6.23 8.75 5.24
N PHE A 127 5.71 9.90 4.82
CA PHE A 127 4.55 10.00 3.94
C PHE A 127 4.92 10.79 2.68
N SER A 128 4.28 10.45 1.56
CA SER A 128 4.24 11.33 0.38
C SER A 128 3.47 12.61 0.69
N ASP A 129 3.44 13.53 -0.28
CA ASP A 129 2.47 14.62 -0.30
C ASP A 129 1.05 14.05 -0.17
N GLY A 130 0.16 14.80 0.48
CA GLY A 130 -1.24 14.40 0.62
C GLY A 130 -1.97 14.40 -0.73
N TYR A 131 -2.77 13.37 -0.98
CA TYR A 131 -3.51 13.24 -2.23
C TYR A 131 -5.03 13.14 -2.06
N LEU A 132 -5.53 13.01 -0.83
CA LEU A 132 -6.95 12.93 -0.54
C LEU A 132 -7.23 13.44 0.86
N ALA A 133 -8.30 14.22 1.03
CA ALA A 133 -8.80 14.69 2.32
C ALA A 133 -10.33 14.86 2.25
N GLY A 134 -11.01 14.73 3.38
CA GLY A 134 -12.46 14.81 3.38
C GLY A 134 -13.07 14.61 4.76
N TYR A 135 -14.11 13.78 4.81
CA TYR A 135 -14.88 13.51 6.02
C TYR A 135 -14.74 12.03 6.43
N LEU A 136 -14.72 11.82 7.73
CA LEU A 136 -15.06 10.57 8.35
C LEU A 136 -16.55 10.58 8.67
N SER A 137 -17.23 9.43 8.67
CA SER A 137 -18.67 9.38 8.79
C SER A 137 -19.14 8.24 9.68
N ILE A 138 -20.20 8.49 10.42
CA ILE A 138 -20.90 7.46 11.18
C ILE A 138 -22.12 7.01 10.40
N ILE A 139 -22.16 5.72 10.10
CA ILE A 139 -23.27 5.05 9.43
C ILE A 139 -24.03 4.19 10.43
N THR A 140 -25.36 4.18 10.35
CA THR A 140 -26.25 3.48 11.28
C THR A 140 -27.60 3.19 10.66
N ALA A 141 -28.32 2.22 11.19
CA ALA A 141 -29.76 1.99 10.97
C ALA A 141 -30.62 2.64 12.07
N ASP A 142 -30.06 3.06 13.21
CA ASP A 142 -30.79 3.69 14.31
C ASP A 142 -31.11 5.15 14.00
N GLU A 143 -32.39 5.45 13.73
CA GLU A 143 -32.85 6.82 13.44
C GLU A 143 -32.67 7.80 14.61
N LYS A 144 -32.43 7.32 15.82
CA LYS A 144 -32.20 8.14 17.00
C LYS A 144 -30.80 8.72 17.05
N ILE A 145 -29.83 8.11 16.35
CA ILE A 145 -28.45 8.63 16.26
C ILE A 145 -28.43 9.72 15.20
N LYS A 146 -28.35 10.98 15.60
CA LYS A 146 -28.33 12.17 14.73
C LYS A 146 -27.14 13.09 15.02
N THR A 147 -26.60 13.03 16.23
CA THR A 147 -25.51 13.84 16.73
C THR A 147 -24.48 12.96 17.45
N GLU A 148 -23.30 13.50 17.67
CA GLU A 148 -22.25 12.82 18.45
C GLU A 148 -22.70 12.45 19.88
N ALA A 149 -23.58 13.27 20.48
CA ALA A 149 -24.12 13.02 21.80
C ALA A 149 -24.99 11.74 21.87
N ASP A 150 -25.65 11.40 20.76
CA ASP A 150 -26.52 10.23 20.67
C ASP A 150 -25.74 8.91 20.62
N LEU A 151 -24.42 8.98 20.48
CA LEU A 151 -23.52 7.82 20.56
C LEU A 151 -23.27 7.33 21.99
N ALA A 152 -23.68 8.10 23.00
CA ALA A 152 -23.51 7.70 24.39
C ALA A 152 -24.23 6.37 24.69
N GLY A 153 -23.50 5.39 25.21
CA GLY A 153 -23.99 4.03 25.49
C GLY A 153 -24.25 3.18 24.25
N LYS A 154 -23.90 3.65 23.06
CA LYS A 154 -24.02 2.88 21.81
C LYS A 154 -22.73 2.10 21.52
N ARG A 155 -22.88 0.92 20.94
CA ARG A 155 -21.79 0.09 20.45
C ARG A 155 -21.32 0.67 19.11
N LEU A 156 -20.17 1.35 19.11
CA LEU A 156 -19.61 2.01 17.95
C LEU A 156 -18.46 1.18 17.38
N GLY A 157 -18.66 0.62 16.18
CA GLY A 157 -17.62 -0.14 15.47
C GLY A 157 -16.60 0.79 14.85
N VAL A 158 -15.33 0.41 14.97
CA VAL A 158 -14.17 1.06 14.34
C VAL A 158 -13.20 -0.01 13.83
N VAL A 159 -12.49 0.25 12.73
CA VAL A 159 -11.39 -0.60 12.30
C VAL A 159 -10.14 -0.24 13.07
N GLN A 160 -9.43 -1.25 13.55
CA GLN A 160 -8.25 -1.09 14.41
C GLN A 160 -7.12 -0.34 13.68
N GLY A 161 -6.46 0.59 14.37
CA GLY A 161 -5.34 1.38 13.86
C GLY A 161 -5.72 2.59 12.99
N THR A 162 -7.02 2.78 12.70
CA THR A 162 -7.52 3.87 11.83
C THR A 162 -7.58 5.22 12.52
N LEU A 163 -7.78 6.30 11.74
CA LEU A 163 -8.10 7.63 12.28
C LEU A 163 -9.41 7.61 13.05
N GLN A 164 -10.38 6.81 12.61
CA GLN A 164 -11.67 6.65 13.25
C GLN A 164 -11.52 6.08 14.66
N GLU A 165 -10.70 5.05 14.85
CA GLU A 165 -10.41 4.53 16.19
C GLU A 165 -9.75 5.58 17.06
N ILE A 166 -8.73 6.28 16.56
CA ILE A 166 -8.01 7.32 17.30
C ILE A 166 -8.98 8.44 17.70
N PHE A 167 -9.80 8.93 16.76
CA PHE A 167 -10.77 9.98 17.00
C PHE A 167 -11.84 9.56 18.00
N ALA A 168 -12.45 8.37 17.80
CA ALA A 168 -13.51 7.88 18.67
C ALA A 168 -13.02 7.64 20.10
N THR A 169 -11.82 7.08 20.28
CA THR A 169 -11.21 6.90 21.61
C THR A 169 -11.05 8.22 22.35
N LYS A 170 -10.73 9.31 21.65
CA LYS A 170 -10.53 10.63 22.25
C LYS A 170 -11.84 11.38 22.47
N ASN A 171 -12.79 11.32 21.55
CA ASN A 171 -13.93 12.23 21.49
C ASN A 171 -15.26 11.54 21.82
N PHE A 172 -15.41 10.24 21.54
CA PHE A 172 -16.65 9.50 21.82
C PHE A 172 -16.51 8.61 23.07
N THR A 173 -15.98 9.19 24.14
CA THR A 173 -15.61 8.48 25.39
C THR A 173 -16.78 7.82 26.13
N LYS A 174 -18.01 8.16 25.79
CA LYS A 174 -19.24 7.58 26.36
C LYS A 174 -19.80 6.44 25.49
N SER A 175 -19.22 6.17 24.33
CA SER A 175 -19.60 5.05 23.47
C SER A 175 -18.86 3.79 23.88
N ASP A 176 -19.46 2.63 23.62
CA ASP A 176 -18.79 1.33 23.74
C ASP A 176 -18.09 1.03 22.40
N LEU A 177 -16.75 1.20 22.37
CA LEU A 177 -15.98 1.02 21.14
C LEU A 177 -15.72 -0.46 20.89
N VAL A 178 -16.21 -0.96 19.76
CA VAL A 178 -15.98 -2.32 19.28
C VAL A 178 -14.99 -2.29 18.11
N LYS A 179 -13.83 -2.92 18.30
CA LYS A 179 -12.74 -2.90 17.31
C LYS A 179 -12.82 -4.10 16.39
N PHE A 180 -12.67 -3.86 15.09
CA PHE A 180 -12.70 -4.86 14.03
C PHE A 180 -11.36 -4.90 13.29
N PRO A 181 -10.95 -6.07 12.73
CA PRO A 181 -9.75 -6.17 11.92
C PRO A 181 -9.91 -5.47 10.56
N ASP A 182 -11.13 -5.48 9.98
CA ASP A 182 -11.43 -5.00 8.65
C ASP A 182 -12.86 -4.43 8.53
N ASN A 183 -13.15 -3.78 7.41
CA ASN A 183 -14.47 -3.16 7.16
C ASN A 183 -15.57 -4.19 6.93
N ASN A 184 -15.28 -5.34 6.33
CA ASN A 184 -16.28 -6.37 6.08
C ASN A 184 -16.84 -6.93 7.39
N ALA A 185 -15.96 -7.18 8.37
CA ALA A 185 -16.36 -7.62 9.71
C ALA A 185 -17.23 -6.56 10.42
N ALA A 186 -16.84 -5.29 10.34
CA ALA A 186 -17.59 -4.18 10.95
C ALA A 186 -18.97 -3.98 10.30
N ILE A 187 -19.06 -4.00 8.97
CA ILE A 187 -20.34 -3.88 8.23
C ILE A 187 -21.24 -5.09 8.49
N SER A 188 -20.68 -6.29 8.57
CA SER A 188 -21.45 -7.48 8.94
C SER A 188 -22.05 -7.34 10.35
N ALA A 189 -21.27 -6.86 11.32
CA ALA A 189 -21.70 -6.61 12.68
C ALA A 189 -22.77 -5.51 12.76
N LEU A 190 -22.69 -4.48 11.93
CA LEU A 190 -23.70 -3.43 11.83
C LEU A 190 -25.01 -3.98 11.27
N ASN A 191 -24.95 -4.73 10.17
CA ASN A 191 -26.15 -5.28 9.52
C ASN A 191 -26.89 -6.33 10.38
N ASN A 192 -26.18 -7.08 11.22
CA ASN A 192 -26.80 -8.06 12.12
C ASN A 192 -27.14 -7.50 13.51
N GLY A 193 -26.92 -6.20 13.76
CA GLY A 193 -27.23 -5.51 15.00
C GLY A 193 -26.28 -5.81 16.17
N THR A 194 -25.11 -6.41 15.89
CA THR A 194 -24.05 -6.60 16.92
C THR A 194 -23.48 -5.26 17.37
N ILE A 195 -23.40 -4.28 16.46
CA ILE A 195 -23.09 -2.87 16.76
C ILE A 195 -24.22 -1.97 16.32
N ASP A 196 -24.32 -0.78 16.90
CA ASP A 196 -25.39 0.19 16.66
C ASP A 196 -25.00 1.20 15.58
N ALA A 197 -23.71 1.46 15.41
CA ALA A 197 -23.16 2.36 14.41
C ALA A 197 -21.74 1.90 14.01
N HIS A 198 -21.29 2.32 12.82
CA HIS A 198 -19.92 2.13 12.38
C HIS A 198 -19.32 3.46 11.93
N PHE A 199 -18.09 3.75 12.35
CA PHE A 199 -17.37 4.99 12.03
C PHE A 199 -16.25 4.69 11.05
N PHE A 200 -16.35 5.24 9.84
CA PHE A 200 -15.34 5.05 8.79
C PHE A 200 -15.37 6.18 7.74
N ASP A 201 -14.71 6.01 6.59
CA ASP A 201 -14.57 7.07 5.60
C ASP A 201 -15.91 7.38 4.90
N TYR A 202 -16.14 8.66 4.59
CA TYR A 202 -17.40 9.15 4.02
C TYR A 202 -17.79 8.43 2.73
N GLU A 203 -16.87 8.26 1.79
CA GLU A 203 -17.20 7.64 0.50
C GLU A 203 -17.54 6.15 0.65
N ALA A 204 -16.87 5.47 1.57
CA ALA A 204 -17.22 4.10 1.90
C ALA A 204 -18.59 4.03 2.60
N ALA A 205 -18.88 4.96 3.52
CA ALA A 205 -20.19 5.08 4.18
C ALA A 205 -21.33 5.32 3.18
N LYS A 206 -21.11 6.20 2.21
CA LYS A 206 -22.05 6.52 1.13
C LYS A 206 -22.38 5.27 0.30
N GLN A 207 -21.38 4.51 -0.12
CA GLN A 207 -21.59 3.26 -0.86
C GLN A 207 -22.34 2.19 -0.05
N GLN A 208 -22.07 2.09 1.25
CA GLN A 208 -22.82 1.15 2.11
C GLN A 208 -24.28 1.58 2.29
N ALA A 209 -24.54 2.89 2.43
CA ALA A 209 -25.91 3.40 2.50
C ALA A 209 -26.67 3.24 1.16
N GLU A 210 -25.97 3.29 0.04
CA GLU A 210 -26.56 2.98 -1.28
C GLU A 210 -26.91 1.49 -1.42
N ARG A 211 -26.05 0.62 -0.91
CA ARG A 211 -26.20 -0.84 -0.97
C ARG A 211 -27.23 -1.38 0.01
N TYR A 212 -27.25 -0.88 1.23
CA TYR A 212 -28.13 -1.30 2.32
C TYR A 212 -29.09 -0.16 2.66
N LYS A 213 -30.33 -0.22 2.16
CA LYS A 213 -31.33 0.87 2.29
C LYS A 213 -31.78 1.15 3.72
N THR A 214 -31.48 0.26 4.65
CA THR A 214 -31.67 0.46 6.09
C THR A 214 -30.60 1.33 6.72
N LEU A 215 -29.43 1.45 6.07
CA LEU A 215 -28.31 2.24 6.59
C LEU A 215 -28.36 3.68 6.04
N ARG A 216 -27.93 4.60 6.86
CA ARG A 216 -27.77 6.00 6.50
C ARG A 216 -26.52 6.62 7.14
N ILE A 217 -25.97 7.63 6.51
CA ILE A 217 -24.96 8.49 7.13
C ILE A 217 -25.67 9.36 8.14
N ALA A 218 -25.27 9.27 9.40
CA ALA A 218 -25.85 10.03 10.50
C ALA A 218 -25.03 11.30 10.83
N ILE A 219 -23.70 11.19 10.83
CA ILE A 219 -22.79 12.24 11.29
C ILE A 219 -21.58 12.26 10.34
N ASN A 220 -21.12 13.48 10.00
CA ASN A 220 -19.86 13.69 9.29
C ASN A 220 -18.88 14.44 10.19
N VAL A 221 -17.66 13.94 10.27
CA VAL A 221 -16.55 14.52 11.05
C VAL A 221 -15.44 14.94 10.07
N PRO A 222 -15.07 16.23 10.02
CA PRO A 222 -13.98 16.69 9.16
C PRO A 222 -12.64 16.01 9.50
N SER A 223 -11.86 15.65 8.46
CA SER A 223 -10.52 15.06 8.60
C SER A 223 -9.49 15.72 7.68
N PHE A 224 -9.65 17.02 7.43
CA PHE A 224 -8.77 17.78 6.51
C PHE A 224 -7.34 17.94 7.03
N ASP A 225 -7.14 17.90 8.36
CA ASP A 225 -5.84 18.06 8.99
C ASP A 225 -4.93 16.81 8.86
N ALA A 226 -5.48 15.71 8.39
CA ALA A 226 -4.76 14.45 8.23
C ALA A 226 -5.00 13.86 6.82
N PRO A 227 -4.55 14.56 5.75
CA PRO A 227 -4.74 14.07 4.39
C PRO A 227 -4.09 12.69 4.21
N ALA A 228 -4.68 11.87 3.36
CA ALA A 228 -4.10 10.59 2.98
C ALA A 228 -2.82 10.79 2.18
N GLY A 229 -1.79 9.99 2.49
CA GLY A 229 -0.51 9.93 1.79
C GLY A 229 -0.04 8.50 1.62
N PHE A 230 0.80 8.24 0.64
CA PHE A 230 1.51 6.97 0.51
C PHE A 230 2.55 6.84 1.61
N VAL A 231 2.57 5.70 2.28
CA VAL A 231 3.48 5.44 3.42
C VAL A 231 4.75 4.78 2.91
N VAL A 232 5.90 5.34 3.22
CA VAL A 232 7.22 4.79 2.89
C VAL A 232 8.06 4.59 4.14
N GLN A 233 9.09 3.76 4.05
CA GLN A 233 10.02 3.54 5.15
C GLN A 233 10.67 4.86 5.57
N LYS A 234 10.84 5.03 6.88
CA LYS A 234 11.46 6.22 7.45
C LYS A 234 12.84 6.48 6.85
N GLY A 235 13.06 7.70 6.35
CA GLY A 235 14.31 8.12 5.74
C GLY A 235 14.51 7.71 4.28
N ASN A 236 13.58 6.97 3.64
CA ASN A 236 13.67 6.68 2.21
C ASN A 236 13.22 7.90 1.38
N ASN A 237 14.03 8.97 1.43
CA ASN A 237 13.72 10.23 0.77
C ASN A 237 13.68 10.12 -0.76
N ALA A 238 14.55 9.30 -1.36
CA ALA A 238 14.58 9.14 -2.82
C ALA A 238 13.27 8.59 -3.36
N PHE A 239 12.71 7.57 -2.73
CA PHE A 239 11.42 7.00 -3.13
C PHE A 239 10.27 7.97 -2.85
N ARG A 240 10.27 8.60 -1.67
CA ARG A 240 9.25 9.59 -1.29
C ARG A 240 9.18 10.76 -2.28
N GLU A 241 10.32 11.35 -2.66
CA GLU A 241 10.35 12.45 -3.61
C GLU A 241 9.92 12.05 -5.02
N ALA A 242 10.22 10.82 -5.45
CA ALA A 242 9.74 10.29 -6.71
C ALA A 242 8.20 10.12 -6.70
N LEU A 243 7.63 9.62 -5.60
CA LEU A 243 6.18 9.55 -5.40
C LEU A 243 5.54 10.94 -5.42
N ASN A 244 6.13 11.91 -4.71
CA ASN A 244 5.64 13.29 -4.68
C ASN A 244 5.66 13.94 -6.06
N LYS A 245 6.72 13.72 -6.84
CA LYS A 245 6.80 14.19 -8.22
C LYS A 245 5.67 13.60 -9.07
N GLY A 246 5.47 12.29 -9.01
CA GLY A 246 4.40 11.61 -9.75
C GLY A 246 3.00 12.08 -9.35
N LEU A 247 2.75 12.32 -8.05
CA LEU A 247 1.49 12.87 -7.55
C LEU A 247 1.25 14.28 -8.09
N ARG A 248 2.24 15.17 -8.02
CA ARG A 248 2.11 16.54 -8.56
C ARG A 248 1.84 16.53 -10.07
N GLU A 249 2.51 15.68 -10.83
CA GLU A 249 2.26 15.54 -12.27
C GLU A 249 0.84 15.02 -12.56
N ALA A 250 0.34 14.04 -11.78
CA ALA A 250 -1.03 13.52 -11.93
C ALA A 250 -2.10 14.58 -11.59
N MET A 251 -1.82 15.47 -10.64
CA MET A 251 -2.69 16.61 -10.34
C MET A 251 -2.64 17.66 -11.46
N GLN A 252 -1.46 17.98 -11.97
CA GLN A 252 -1.26 19.01 -13.00
C GLN A 252 -1.88 18.63 -14.35
N ASP A 253 -1.80 17.37 -14.78
CA ASP A 253 -2.33 16.92 -16.07
C ASP A 253 -3.79 16.45 -16.00
N GLY A 254 -4.44 16.58 -14.83
CA GLY A 254 -5.84 16.24 -14.61
C GLY A 254 -6.11 14.73 -14.43
N THR A 255 -5.09 13.89 -14.35
CA THR A 255 -5.26 12.45 -14.08
C THR A 255 -5.92 12.23 -12.72
N TRP A 256 -5.44 12.94 -11.67
CA TRP A 256 -6.05 12.88 -10.35
C TRP A 256 -7.54 13.25 -10.39
N LYS A 257 -7.88 14.36 -11.07
CA LYS A 257 -9.27 14.82 -11.23
C LYS A 257 -10.15 13.76 -11.88
N ARG A 258 -9.70 13.17 -12.97
CA ARG A 258 -10.43 12.11 -13.69
C ARG A 258 -10.64 10.87 -12.81
N LEU A 259 -9.64 10.47 -12.03
CA LEU A 259 -9.76 9.35 -11.10
C LEU A 259 -10.72 9.67 -9.95
N HIS A 260 -10.67 10.90 -9.43
CA HIS A 260 -11.60 11.35 -8.40
C HIS A 260 -13.05 11.33 -8.90
N GLU A 261 -13.33 11.89 -10.07
CA GLU A 261 -14.65 11.86 -10.69
C GLU A 261 -15.18 10.44 -10.93
N LYS A 262 -14.29 9.53 -11.31
CA LYS A 262 -14.63 8.12 -11.52
C LYS A 262 -15.05 7.42 -10.24
N TRP A 263 -14.29 7.62 -9.15
CA TRP A 263 -14.44 6.86 -7.92
C TRP A 263 -15.33 7.53 -6.88
N PHE A 264 -15.44 8.87 -6.94
CA PHE A 264 -16.20 9.70 -6.00
C PHE A 264 -17.17 10.62 -6.75
N PRO A 265 -18.11 10.08 -7.54
CA PRO A 265 -19.01 10.89 -8.35
C PRO A 265 -19.85 11.82 -7.47
N GLY A 266 -19.88 13.11 -7.84
CA GLY A 266 -20.63 14.14 -7.13
C GLY A 266 -20.00 14.62 -5.81
N THR A 267 -18.83 14.13 -5.42
CA THR A 267 -18.10 14.61 -4.26
C THR A 267 -17.26 15.83 -4.64
N PRO A 268 -17.33 16.94 -3.88
CA PRO A 268 -16.51 18.11 -4.14
C PRO A 268 -15.01 17.78 -4.11
N MET A 269 -14.29 18.34 -5.07
CA MET A 269 -12.83 18.21 -5.14
C MET A 269 -12.18 19.39 -4.41
N PRO A 270 -11.28 19.14 -3.43
CA PRO A 270 -10.51 20.21 -2.81
C PRO A 270 -9.60 20.89 -3.85
N ASP A 271 -9.61 22.24 -3.88
CA ASP A 271 -8.85 23.05 -4.84
C ASP A 271 -7.36 22.74 -4.88
N GLN A 272 -6.81 22.33 -3.74
CA GLN A 272 -5.39 21.98 -3.61
C GLN A 272 -4.93 20.80 -4.48
N TYR A 273 -5.87 19.96 -4.96
CA TYR A 273 -5.59 18.80 -5.82
C TYR A 273 -5.94 19.02 -7.30
N LEU A 274 -6.51 20.18 -7.61
CA LEU A 274 -6.87 20.54 -8.98
C LEU A 274 -5.67 21.13 -9.74
N PRO A 275 -5.65 21.02 -11.08
CA PRO A 275 -4.62 21.65 -11.91
C PRO A 275 -4.55 23.15 -11.58
N ARG A 276 -3.36 23.63 -11.29
CA ARG A 276 -3.12 25.09 -11.15
C ARG A 276 -2.88 25.65 -12.55
N SER A 277 -3.68 26.66 -12.91
CA SER A 277 -3.53 27.44 -14.14
C SER A 277 -2.20 28.23 -14.19
#